data_188d229963419334ea7199aa6ce73b4b
#
_entry.id   188d229963419334ea7199aa6ce73b4b
#
_cell.length_a   1.000
_cell.length_b   1.000
_cell.length_c   1.000
_cell.angle_alpha   90.00
_cell.angle_beta   90.00
_cell.angle_gamma   90.00
#
_symmetry.space_group_name_H-M   'P 1'
#
loop_
_entity.id
_entity.type
_entity.pdbx_description
1 polymer ?
#
loop_
_entity_poly.entity_id
_entity_poly.type
_entity_poly.pdbx_seq_one_letter_code
_entity_poly.pdbx_strand_id
1 'polypeptide(L)'
;MPEISFEENKLNINDKSIRFDLNIYNAIVLDDKVVIMLDVPNDNPLMENIIAFSFEGQPVWTVQPFKERFPEIKMTTPYVGMFKRDDGNINATNFYGICVEISAKDGKILSKSTSR
;
A
#
# COMPACT_ATOMS: atom_id res chain seq x y z
N MET A 1 16.07 -12.84 -9.41
CA MET A 1 14.77 -12.13 -9.25
C MET A 1 13.83 -12.97 -8.40
N PRO A 2 13.18 -12.39 -7.42
CA PRO A 2 12.17 -13.13 -6.67
C PRO A 2 10.96 -13.43 -7.52
N GLU A 3 10.32 -14.55 -7.25
CA GLU A 3 9.06 -14.89 -7.87
C GLU A 3 7.94 -14.38 -6.96
N ILE A 4 7.16 -13.45 -7.45
CA ILE A 4 6.10 -12.80 -6.66
C ILE A 4 4.80 -12.92 -7.43
N SER A 5 3.77 -13.41 -6.75
CA SER A 5 2.42 -13.46 -7.28
C SER A 5 1.44 -13.28 -6.14
N PHE A 6 0.19 -12.99 -6.49
CA PHE A 6 -0.85 -12.99 -5.47
C PHE A 6 -2.12 -13.56 -6.07
N GLU A 7 -2.93 -14.13 -5.20
CA GLU A 7 -4.21 -14.69 -5.57
C GLU A 7 -5.15 -14.51 -4.39
N GLU A 8 -6.23 -13.79 -4.61
CA GLU A 8 -7.19 -13.48 -3.55
C GLU A 8 -6.48 -12.84 -2.36
N ASN A 9 -6.48 -13.48 -1.19
CA ASN A 9 -5.87 -12.91 0.03
C ASN A 9 -4.49 -13.46 0.31
N LYS A 10 -3.86 -14.11 -0.67
CA LYS A 10 -2.57 -14.77 -0.46
C LYS A 10 -1.49 -14.12 -1.31
N LEU A 11 -0.41 -13.72 -0.67
CA LEU A 11 0.79 -13.21 -1.34
C LEU A 11 1.85 -14.30 -1.33
N ASN A 12 2.37 -14.62 -2.50
CA ASN A 12 3.44 -15.61 -2.64
C ASN A 12 4.75 -14.88 -2.96
N ILE A 13 5.76 -15.13 -2.14
CA ILE A 13 7.11 -14.59 -2.36
C ILE A 13 8.05 -15.80 -2.35
N ASN A 14 8.56 -16.15 -3.53
CA ASN A 14 9.37 -17.35 -3.73
C ASN A 14 8.58 -18.57 -3.22
N ASP A 15 9.08 -19.28 -2.20
CA ASP A 15 8.39 -20.46 -1.64
C ASP A 15 7.57 -20.14 -0.40
N LYS A 16 7.41 -18.86 -0.06
CA LYS A 16 6.65 -18.44 1.12
C LYS A 16 5.30 -17.88 0.73
N SER A 17 4.31 -18.07 1.59
CA SER A 17 2.96 -17.54 1.39
C SER A 17 2.52 -16.78 2.62
N ILE A 18 1.92 -15.62 2.40
CA ILE A 18 1.38 -14.77 3.46
C ILE A 18 -0.09 -14.57 3.17
N ARG A 19 -0.95 -14.84 4.17
CA ARG A 19 -2.39 -14.65 4.02
C ARG A 19 -2.86 -13.45 4.81
N PHE A 20 -3.83 -12.75 4.25
CA PHE A 20 -4.43 -11.56 4.86
C PHE A 20 -5.91 -11.79 5.11
N ASP A 21 -6.51 -10.92 5.91
CA ASP A 21 -7.96 -10.97 6.15
C ASP A 21 -8.76 -10.43 4.97
N LEU A 22 -8.11 -9.65 4.10
CA LEU A 22 -8.75 -9.05 2.94
C LEU A 22 -8.01 -9.48 1.68
N ASN A 23 -8.70 -9.40 0.54
CA ASN A 23 -8.09 -9.72 -0.74
C ASN A 23 -7.06 -8.67 -1.13
N ILE A 24 -6.04 -9.10 -1.85
CA ILE A 24 -5.03 -8.20 -2.40
C ILE A 24 -5.57 -7.63 -3.70
N TYR A 25 -5.55 -6.31 -3.84
CA TYR A 25 -6.02 -5.64 -5.03
C TYR A 25 -4.90 -5.41 -6.03
N ASN A 26 -3.71 -5.05 -5.53
CA ASN A 26 -2.57 -4.70 -6.38
C ASN A 26 -1.27 -4.96 -5.66
N ALA A 27 -0.20 -5.16 -6.43
CA ALA A 27 1.15 -5.35 -5.90
C ALA A 27 2.16 -4.66 -6.79
N ILE A 28 3.13 -4.02 -6.18
CA ILE A 28 4.24 -3.36 -6.87
C ILE A 28 5.53 -3.99 -6.39
N VAL A 29 6.33 -4.50 -7.32
CA VAL A 29 7.63 -5.10 -6.99
C VAL A 29 8.69 -4.03 -7.16
N LEU A 30 9.38 -3.71 -6.07
CA LEU A 30 10.48 -2.76 -6.05
C LEU A 30 11.81 -3.54 -6.06
N ASP A 31 12.93 -2.82 -6.01
CA ASP A 31 14.24 -3.47 -6.08
C ASP A 31 14.52 -4.39 -4.90
N ASP A 32 13.97 -4.06 -3.72
CA ASP A 32 14.30 -4.77 -2.49
C ASP A 32 13.06 -5.22 -1.69
N LYS A 33 11.86 -4.99 -2.22
CA LYS A 33 10.63 -5.31 -1.48
C LYS A 33 9.44 -5.37 -2.42
N VAL A 34 8.35 -5.90 -1.92
CA VAL A 34 7.05 -5.86 -2.61
C VAL A 34 6.08 -5.07 -1.75
N VAL A 35 5.31 -4.20 -2.40
CA VAL A 35 4.30 -3.37 -1.74
C VAL A 35 2.95 -3.83 -2.23
N ILE A 36 2.06 -4.18 -1.30
CA ILE A 36 0.71 -4.64 -1.65
C ILE A 36 -0.33 -3.66 -1.15
N MET A 37 -1.46 -3.63 -1.85
CA MET A 37 -2.63 -2.87 -1.44
C MET A 37 -3.79 -3.85 -1.29
N LEU A 38 -4.44 -3.81 -0.13
CA LEU A 38 -5.59 -4.67 0.14
C LEU A 38 -6.87 -3.99 -0.35
N ASP A 39 -7.80 -4.81 -0.82
CA ASP A 39 -9.12 -4.35 -1.24
C ASP A 39 -10.02 -4.28 0.00
N VAL A 40 -10.38 -3.07 0.42
CA VAL A 40 -11.10 -2.84 1.66
C VAL A 40 -12.57 -2.59 1.38
N PRO A 41 -13.47 -3.47 1.84
CA PRO A 41 -14.91 -3.24 1.63
C PRO A 41 -15.42 -2.07 2.48
N ASN A 42 -16.58 -1.54 2.07
CA ASN A 42 -17.13 -0.31 2.65
C ASN A 42 -17.38 -0.39 4.15
N ASP A 43 -17.67 -1.57 4.67
CA ASP A 43 -18.00 -1.75 6.08
C ASP A 43 -16.78 -2.08 6.95
N ASN A 44 -15.59 -2.06 6.36
CA ASN A 44 -14.35 -2.41 7.08
C ASN A 44 -13.66 -1.12 7.51
N PRO A 45 -13.20 -1.02 8.76
CA PRO A 45 -12.59 0.23 9.25
C PRO A 45 -11.12 0.44 8.88
N LEU A 46 -10.49 -0.51 8.17
CA LEU A 46 -9.08 -0.40 7.83
C LEU A 46 -8.84 0.75 6.87
N MET A 47 -7.94 1.66 7.23
CA MET A 47 -7.57 2.82 6.39
C MET A 47 -6.17 2.66 5.81
N GLU A 48 -5.25 2.02 6.55
CA GLU A 48 -3.85 1.86 6.13
C GLU A 48 -3.68 0.53 5.41
N ASN A 49 -4.21 0.46 4.19
CA ASN A 49 -4.29 -0.79 3.44
C ASN A 49 -3.14 -0.99 2.46
N ILE A 50 -2.00 -0.32 2.67
CA ILE A 50 -0.80 -0.52 1.87
C ILE A 50 0.33 -0.97 2.79
N ILE A 51 0.93 -2.11 2.47
CA ILE A 51 1.92 -2.77 3.34
C ILE A 51 3.08 -3.26 2.48
N ALA A 52 4.31 -3.07 2.96
CA ALA A 52 5.50 -3.55 2.27
C ALA A 52 6.09 -4.76 2.97
N PHE A 53 6.57 -5.71 2.18
CA PHE A 53 7.23 -6.92 2.66
C PHE A 53 8.57 -7.07 1.98
N SER A 54 9.56 -7.56 2.73
CA SER A 54 10.85 -7.94 2.13
C SER A 54 10.67 -9.18 1.27
N PHE A 55 11.66 -9.48 0.44
CA PHE A 55 11.63 -10.69 -0.38
C PHE A 55 11.77 -11.96 0.46
N GLU A 56 12.09 -11.84 1.75
CA GLU A 56 12.07 -12.96 2.68
C GLU A 56 10.73 -13.13 3.39
N GLY A 57 9.74 -12.30 3.03
CA GLY A 57 8.41 -12.41 3.59
C GLY A 57 8.20 -11.71 4.92
N GLN A 58 9.12 -10.83 5.31
CA GLN A 58 9.00 -10.08 6.57
C GLN A 58 8.35 -8.72 6.33
N PRO A 59 7.43 -8.28 7.21
CA PRO A 59 6.86 -6.95 7.05
C PRO A 59 7.93 -5.88 7.26
N VAL A 60 7.94 -4.89 6.36
CA VAL A 60 8.91 -3.79 6.40
C VAL A 60 8.24 -2.53 6.95
N TRP A 61 7.08 -2.17 6.39
CA TRP A 61 6.30 -1.03 6.88
C TRP A 61 4.85 -1.16 6.44
N THR A 62 3.98 -0.47 7.19
CA THR A 62 2.61 -0.19 6.80
C THR A 62 2.53 1.30 6.52
N VAL A 63 1.75 1.73 5.53
CA VAL A 63 1.65 3.13 5.19
C VAL A 63 1.28 3.97 6.43
N GLN A 64 1.91 5.13 6.57
CA GLN A 64 1.65 6.04 7.67
C GLN A 64 0.16 6.40 7.71
N PRO A 65 -0.47 6.44 8.89
CA PRO A 65 -1.87 6.87 8.96
C PRO A 65 -2.04 8.27 8.40
N PHE A 66 -3.01 8.42 7.51
CA PHE A 66 -3.27 9.70 6.84
C PHE A 66 -3.53 10.82 7.86
N LYS A 67 -4.27 10.52 8.92
CA LYS A 67 -4.57 11.50 9.97
C LYS A 67 -3.34 11.97 10.72
N GLU A 68 -2.33 11.12 10.83
CA GLU A 68 -1.09 11.48 11.51
C GLU A 68 -0.35 12.55 10.72
N ARG A 69 -0.34 12.42 9.40
CA ARG A 69 0.36 13.37 8.52
C ARG A 69 -0.46 14.62 8.26
N PHE A 70 -1.79 14.49 8.17
CA PHE A 70 -2.70 15.59 7.84
C PHE A 70 -3.86 15.64 8.85
N PRO A 71 -3.59 16.03 10.10
CA PRO A 71 -4.63 15.98 11.15
C PRO A 71 -5.80 16.92 10.93
N GLU A 72 -5.63 17.93 10.09
CA GLU A 72 -6.70 18.87 9.76
C GLU A 72 -7.77 18.25 8.85
N ILE A 73 -7.46 17.14 8.18
CA ILE A 73 -8.43 16.49 7.28
C ILE A 73 -9.19 15.43 8.05
N LYS A 74 -10.50 15.62 8.16
CA LYS A 74 -11.35 14.74 8.97
C LYS A 74 -11.78 13.48 8.24
N MET A 75 -11.97 13.58 6.93
CA MET A 75 -12.47 12.45 6.14
C MET A 75 -11.32 11.58 5.67
N THR A 76 -11.34 10.33 6.10
CA THR A 76 -10.34 9.35 5.70
C THR A 76 -11.02 8.14 5.07
N THR A 77 -10.32 7.50 4.15
CA THR A 77 -10.83 6.35 3.42
C THR A 77 -9.63 5.51 2.98
N PRO A 78 -9.81 4.20 2.78
CA PRO A 78 -8.72 3.37 2.29
C PRO A 78 -8.28 3.82 0.89
N TYR A 79 -7.08 3.41 0.51
CA TYR A 79 -6.58 3.66 -0.83
C TYR A 79 -7.25 2.70 -1.81
N VAL A 80 -7.50 3.18 -3.02
CA VAL A 80 -8.18 2.42 -4.07
C VAL A 80 -7.31 2.23 -5.31
N GLY A 81 -6.13 2.86 -5.34
CA GLY A 81 -5.18 2.67 -6.44
C GLY A 81 -3.79 3.07 -6.02
N MET A 82 -2.80 2.51 -6.67
CA MET A 82 -1.40 2.88 -6.45
C MET A 82 -0.58 2.55 -7.68
N PHE A 83 0.51 3.28 -7.86
CA PHE A 83 1.48 2.95 -8.90
C PHE A 83 2.88 3.39 -8.46
N LYS A 84 3.89 2.80 -9.09
CA LYS A 84 5.28 3.14 -8.84
C LYS A 84 5.62 4.42 -9.59
N ARG A 85 6.22 5.38 -8.88
CA ARG A 85 6.68 6.63 -9.48
C ARG A 85 8.06 6.43 -10.11
N ASP A 86 8.42 7.35 -11.02
CA ASP A 86 9.74 7.32 -11.66
C ASP A 86 10.89 7.46 -10.66
N ASP A 87 10.63 8.13 -9.52
CA ASP A 87 11.64 8.30 -8.48
C ASP A 87 11.76 7.10 -7.54
N GLY A 88 10.99 6.05 -7.78
CA GLY A 88 11.04 4.85 -6.96
C GLY A 88 10.07 4.84 -5.79
N ASN A 89 9.44 5.96 -5.49
CA ASN A 89 8.40 6.02 -4.47
C ASN A 89 7.06 5.57 -5.05
N ILE A 90 6.04 5.57 -4.22
CA ILE A 90 4.71 5.07 -4.60
C ILE A 90 3.73 6.23 -4.56
N ASN A 91 2.87 6.28 -5.56
CA ASN A 91 1.75 7.21 -5.58
C ASN A 91 0.49 6.42 -5.32
N ALA A 92 -0.30 6.85 -4.34
CA ALA A 92 -1.54 6.17 -3.98
C ALA A 92 -2.70 7.15 -3.96
N THR A 93 -3.86 6.69 -4.37
CA THR A 93 -5.06 7.52 -4.44
C THR A 93 -6.13 6.89 -3.56
N ASN A 94 -6.79 7.72 -2.72
CA ASN A 94 -7.89 7.23 -1.90
C ASN A 94 -9.22 7.42 -2.62
N PHE A 95 -10.30 6.97 -1.99
CA PHE A 95 -11.63 7.01 -2.59
C PHE A 95 -12.10 8.43 -2.93
N TYR A 96 -11.64 9.42 -2.17
CA TYR A 96 -12.03 10.83 -2.40
C TYR A 96 -11.15 11.53 -3.44
N GLY A 97 -10.23 10.82 -4.07
CA GLY A 97 -9.38 11.39 -5.10
C GLY A 97 -8.15 12.11 -4.58
N ILE A 98 -7.84 11.95 -3.29
CA ILE A 98 -6.61 12.52 -2.74
C ILE A 98 -5.46 11.57 -3.05
N CYS A 99 -4.42 12.10 -3.71
CA CYS A 99 -3.21 11.35 -4.02
C CYS A 99 -2.14 11.68 -3.01
N VAL A 100 -1.40 10.66 -2.56
CA VAL A 100 -0.26 10.86 -1.68
C VAL A 100 0.96 10.22 -2.30
N GLU A 101 2.10 10.83 -2.01
CA GLU A 101 3.39 10.21 -2.32
C GLU A 101 3.88 9.50 -1.06
N ILE A 102 4.17 8.20 -1.18
CA ILE A 102 4.60 7.37 -0.07
C ILE A 102 6.06 7.01 -0.29
N SER A 103 6.89 7.22 0.74
CA SER A 103 8.29 6.83 0.68
C SER A 103 8.41 5.31 0.61
N ALA A 104 9.09 4.81 -0.41
CA ALA A 104 9.32 3.36 -0.55
C ALA A 104 10.20 2.82 0.58
N LYS A 105 10.97 3.68 1.22
CA LYS A 105 11.91 3.30 2.26
C LYS A 105 11.21 2.97 3.58
N ASP A 106 10.25 3.79 3.99
CA ASP A 106 9.69 3.68 5.34
C ASP A 106 8.17 3.81 5.40
N GLY A 107 7.50 3.99 4.27
CA GLY A 107 6.04 4.08 4.24
C GLY A 107 5.47 5.41 4.68
N LYS A 108 6.31 6.41 4.92
CA LYS A 108 5.83 7.72 5.34
C LYS A 108 5.24 8.50 4.16
N ILE A 109 4.21 9.28 4.45
CA ILE A 109 3.56 10.12 3.45
C ILE A 109 4.38 11.40 3.31
N LEU A 110 4.87 11.66 2.11
CA LEU A 110 5.74 12.80 1.84
C LEU A 110 4.96 14.05 1.43
N SER A 111 3.88 13.86 0.67
CA SER A 111 3.09 14.98 0.16
C SER A 111 1.71 14.48 -0.26
N LYS A 112 0.81 15.44 -0.51
CA LYS A 112 -0.51 15.10 -1.06
C LYS A 112 -0.88 16.08 -2.14
N SER A 113 -1.79 15.62 -3.03
CA SER A 113 -2.39 16.46 -4.06
C SER A 113 -3.79 15.89 -4.34
N THR A 114 -4.58 16.63 -5.10
CA THR A 114 -5.88 16.09 -5.52
C THR A 114 -5.76 15.54 -6.93
N SER A 115 -6.39 14.39 -7.15
CA SER A 115 -6.46 13.77 -8.45
C SER A 115 -7.61 14.38 -9.25
N ARG A 116 -7.40 14.55 -10.52
CA ARG A 116 -8.43 15.06 -11.42
C ARG A 116 -8.52 14.21 -12.65
#